data_1e0b8112f1c8838176b18d04f0ca6073
#
_entry.id   1e0b8112f1c8838176b18d04f0ca6073
#
_cell.length_a   1.000
_cell.length_b   1.000
_cell.length_c   1.000
_cell.angle_alpha   90.00
_cell.angle_beta   90.00
_cell.angle_gamma   90.00
#
_symmetry.space_group_name_H-M   'P 1'
#
loop_
_entity.id
_entity.type
_entity.pdbx_description
1 polymer ?
#
loop_
_entity_poly.entity_id
_entity_poly.type
_entity_poly.pdbx_seq_one_letter_code
_entity_poly.pdbx_strand_id
1 'polypeptide(L)'
;MSTLLEIKNALNNPYVLISWDPKTDCCDWLVVSCDDKTNRITRFVLTQSNLNLPIPTAIGDLKYLEDLAFHHTNMTGQIPQAISKLSQLNFLDLRWNRLTGPVPSFLGQLKKLTYIGLSFNNLTGSIPSSLSNLPKLGGLLLDRNQLTGSIPETFAYFVDKDFYLYLSHNQLTEIPKRLGHTNFTWIDVSRNRIGGDISFLFGKNKSIGTADFSRNMLEFDISNVEFPKSLTNLDLNHNRITGRLPEGLTKIELVSLNVSYNRLCGQIPTGGRLQKFDYTTYFHNRCLCGAPLPTCK
;
A
#
# COMPACT_ATOMS: atom_id res chain seq x y z
N MET A 1 8.01 11.92 -30.80
CA MET A 1 7.05 11.34 -31.75
C MET A 1 7.39 9.91 -32.16
N SER A 2 8.57 9.57 -32.70
CA SER A 2 8.92 8.19 -33.11
C SER A 2 8.72 7.16 -31.99
N THR A 3 9.19 7.43 -30.77
CA THR A 3 9.03 6.56 -29.61
C THR A 3 7.56 6.26 -29.27
N LEU A 4 6.67 7.26 -29.34
CA LEU A 4 5.23 7.04 -29.11
C LEU A 4 4.60 6.14 -30.17
N LEU A 5 4.96 6.32 -31.44
CA LEU A 5 4.47 5.46 -32.52
C LEU A 5 5.00 4.01 -32.40
N GLU A 6 6.23 3.84 -31.93
CA GLU A 6 6.78 2.53 -31.57
C GLU A 6 5.97 1.89 -30.44
N ILE A 7 5.65 2.63 -29.39
CA ILE A 7 4.78 2.16 -28.30
C ILE A 7 3.40 1.78 -28.84
N LYS A 8 2.79 2.64 -29.68
CA LYS A 8 1.50 2.35 -30.29
C LYS A 8 1.50 1.05 -31.08
N ASN A 9 2.53 0.83 -31.90
CA ASN A 9 2.70 -0.41 -32.67
C ASN A 9 2.90 -1.63 -31.75
N ALA A 10 3.73 -1.53 -30.71
CA ALA A 10 3.95 -2.59 -29.73
C ALA A 10 2.67 -2.95 -28.95
N LEU A 11 1.74 -2.01 -28.83
CA LEU A 11 0.41 -2.22 -28.25
C LEU A 11 -0.64 -2.65 -29.30
N ASN A 12 -0.24 -3.05 -30.50
CA ASN A 12 -1.12 -3.47 -31.60
C ASN A 12 -2.12 -2.40 -32.04
N ASN A 13 -1.71 -1.14 -32.03
CA ASN A 13 -2.51 0.01 -32.48
C ASN A 13 -3.92 0.05 -31.87
N PRO A 14 -4.08 0.04 -30.54
CA PRO A 14 -5.39 -0.03 -29.91
C PRO A 14 -6.21 1.23 -30.20
N TYR A 15 -7.53 1.09 -30.21
CA TYR A 15 -8.45 2.18 -30.49
C TYR A 15 -8.25 3.40 -29.55
N VAL A 16 -7.90 3.18 -28.31
CA VAL A 16 -7.63 4.25 -27.33
C VAL A 16 -6.48 5.17 -27.77
N LEU A 17 -5.61 4.74 -28.67
CA LEU A 17 -4.51 5.52 -29.27
C LEU A 17 -4.82 5.99 -30.69
N ILE A 18 -6.10 6.09 -31.07
CA ILE A 18 -6.50 6.46 -32.44
C ILE A 18 -6.05 7.87 -32.81
N SER A 19 -5.99 8.80 -31.84
CA SER A 19 -5.53 10.19 -32.05
C SER A 19 -4.04 10.30 -32.37
N TRP A 20 -3.26 9.22 -32.21
CA TRP A 20 -1.82 9.23 -32.45
C TRP A 20 -1.54 9.12 -33.95
N ASP A 21 -1.70 10.26 -34.65
CA ASP A 21 -1.41 10.42 -36.08
C ASP A 21 -0.06 11.14 -36.25
N PRO A 22 0.90 10.56 -36.98
CA PRO A 22 2.22 11.18 -37.19
C PRO A 22 2.17 12.54 -37.91
N LYS A 23 1.02 12.93 -38.45
CA LYS A 23 0.81 14.24 -39.10
C LYS A 23 0.40 15.32 -38.12
N THR A 24 0.10 15.02 -36.87
CA THR A 24 -0.33 15.95 -35.82
C THR A 24 0.73 16.06 -34.72
N ASP A 25 0.65 17.11 -33.91
CA ASP A 25 1.55 17.24 -32.76
C ASP A 25 1.21 16.17 -31.71
N CYS A 26 2.22 15.48 -31.22
CA CYS A 26 2.04 14.45 -30.19
C CYS A 26 1.57 15.02 -28.83
N CYS A 27 1.71 16.30 -28.61
CA CYS A 27 1.19 16.97 -27.41
C CYS A 27 -0.32 17.13 -27.42
N ASP A 28 -0.95 17.04 -28.61
CA ASP A 28 -2.41 17.03 -28.78
C ASP A 28 -3.02 15.62 -28.72
N TRP A 29 -2.19 14.59 -28.59
CA TRP A 29 -2.69 13.21 -28.58
C TRP A 29 -3.33 12.84 -27.26
N LEU A 30 -4.40 12.06 -27.32
CA LEU A 30 -5.03 11.51 -26.11
C LEU A 30 -4.03 10.68 -25.30
N VAL A 31 -4.21 10.64 -23.99
CA VAL A 31 -3.47 9.89 -22.97
C VAL A 31 -2.01 10.32 -22.76
N VAL A 32 -1.51 11.29 -23.53
CA VAL A 32 -0.22 11.95 -23.25
C VAL A 32 -0.44 13.43 -22.91
N SER A 33 0.51 13.99 -22.19
CA SER A 33 0.58 15.43 -21.96
C SER A 33 2.03 15.89 -22.01
N CYS A 34 2.22 17.12 -22.49
CA CYS A 34 3.53 17.74 -22.56
C CYS A 34 3.66 18.88 -21.53
N ASP A 35 4.87 19.24 -21.22
CA ASP A 35 5.20 20.47 -20.52
C ASP A 35 5.04 21.66 -21.48
N ASP A 36 4.27 22.67 -21.09
CA ASP A 36 3.89 23.82 -21.93
C ASP A 36 5.07 24.68 -22.42
N LYS A 37 6.22 24.63 -21.71
CA LYS A 37 7.40 25.44 -22.04
C LYS A 37 8.37 24.73 -22.95
N THR A 38 8.47 23.42 -22.80
CA THR A 38 9.50 22.62 -23.46
C THR A 38 8.96 21.67 -24.52
N ASN A 39 7.65 21.53 -24.63
CA ASN A 39 6.94 20.57 -25.50
C ASN A 39 7.47 19.13 -25.33
N ARG A 40 7.89 18.76 -24.11
CA ARG A 40 8.38 17.42 -23.79
C ARG A 40 7.28 16.63 -23.12
N ILE A 41 7.15 15.37 -23.50
CA ILE A 41 6.19 14.46 -22.91
C ILE A 41 6.56 14.22 -21.45
N THR A 42 5.71 14.64 -20.54
CA THR A 42 5.85 14.49 -19.09
C THR A 42 4.86 13.49 -18.52
N ARG A 43 3.77 13.21 -19.23
CA ARG A 43 2.72 12.35 -18.73
C ARG A 43 2.24 11.38 -19.79
N PHE A 44 2.11 10.09 -19.39
CA PHE A 44 1.47 9.05 -20.19
C PHE A 44 0.55 8.24 -19.26
N VAL A 45 -0.76 8.46 -19.41
CA VAL A 45 -1.78 7.88 -18.55
C VAL A 45 -2.85 7.19 -19.37
N LEU A 46 -2.84 5.87 -19.33
CA LEU A 46 -3.79 5.01 -20.01
C LEU A 46 -4.60 4.23 -18.97
N THR A 47 -5.91 4.35 -19.02
CA THR A 47 -6.82 3.75 -18.06
C THR A 47 -7.94 2.98 -18.74
N GLN A 48 -8.46 1.96 -18.05
CA GLN A 48 -9.69 1.23 -18.45
C GLN A 48 -9.66 0.70 -19.89
N SER A 49 -8.57 0.06 -20.29
CA SER A 49 -8.38 -0.51 -21.62
C SER A 49 -8.01 -1.99 -21.52
N ASN A 50 -8.45 -2.80 -22.45
CA ASN A 50 -8.12 -4.23 -22.49
C ASN A 50 -7.01 -4.50 -23.50
N LEU A 51 -5.76 -4.20 -23.16
CA LEU A 51 -4.61 -4.38 -24.06
C LEU A 51 -4.13 -5.82 -24.09
N ASN A 52 -4.05 -6.48 -22.94
CA ASN A 52 -3.60 -7.87 -22.76
C ASN A 52 -2.20 -8.13 -23.39
N LEU A 53 -1.30 -7.18 -23.27
CA LEU A 53 0.05 -7.15 -23.82
C LEU A 53 1.06 -6.74 -22.74
N PRO A 54 2.35 -7.03 -22.91
CA PRO A 54 3.39 -6.54 -22.02
C PRO A 54 3.56 -5.02 -22.16
N ILE A 55 4.09 -4.40 -21.11
CA ILE A 55 4.49 -2.98 -21.15
C ILE A 55 5.63 -2.82 -22.17
N PRO A 56 5.48 -1.98 -23.21
CA PRO A 56 6.49 -1.80 -24.24
C PRO A 56 7.82 -1.25 -23.66
N THR A 57 8.94 -1.84 -24.07
CA THR A 57 10.26 -1.39 -23.61
C THR A 57 10.63 0.01 -24.09
N ALA A 58 10.07 0.45 -25.24
CA ALA A 58 10.23 1.79 -25.76
C ALA A 58 9.75 2.90 -24.78
N ILE A 59 8.93 2.56 -23.75
CA ILE A 59 8.55 3.49 -22.71
C ILE A 59 9.76 4.14 -22.03
N GLY A 60 10.87 3.39 -21.89
CA GLY A 60 12.08 3.87 -21.26
C GLY A 60 12.81 4.98 -22.03
N ASP A 61 12.42 5.28 -23.26
CA ASP A 61 13.00 6.33 -24.08
C ASP A 61 12.25 7.66 -23.96
N LEU A 62 11.15 7.69 -23.20
CA LEU A 62 10.44 8.91 -22.80
C LEU A 62 11.13 9.57 -21.59
N LYS A 63 12.35 10.04 -21.75
CA LYS A 63 13.29 10.46 -20.69
C LYS A 63 12.78 11.58 -19.77
N TYR A 64 11.76 12.33 -20.19
CA TYR A 64 11.17 13.44 -19.44
C TYR A 64 9.88 13.05 -18.74
N LEU A 65 9.48 11.78 -18.83
CA LEU A 65 8.25 11.28 -18.23
C LEU A 65 8.31 11.40 -16.70
N GLU A 66 7.30 12.07 -16.15
CA GLU A 66 7.09 12.28 -14.72
C GLU A 66 5.98 11.38 -14.20
N ASP A 67 4.90 11.21 -14.98
CA ASP A 67 3.76 10.37 -14.64
C ASP A 67 3.58 9.24 -15.65
N LEU A 68 3.65 8.01 -15.18
CA LEU A 68 3.34 6.80 -15.94
C LEU A 68 2.21 6.05 -15.28
N ALA A 69 1.10 5.89 -15.98
CA ALA A 69 0.02 5.04 -15.52
C ALA A 69 -0.54 4.13 -16.63
N PHE A 70 -0.57 2.84 -16.34
CA PHE A 70 -1.36 1.82 -17.03
C PHE A 70 -2.30 1.18 -16.02
N HIS A 71 -3.37 1.89 -15.68
CA HIS A 71 -4.29 1.49 -14.64
C HIS A 71 -5.50 0.77 -15.21
N HIS A 72 -5.76 -0.46 -14.77
CA HIS A 72 -6.87 -1.29 -15.27
C HIS A 72 -6.83 -1.50 -16.79
N THR A 73 -5.67 -1.95 -17.28
CA THR A 73 -5.39 -2.10 -18.73
C THR A 73 -5.08 -3.53 -19.15
N ASN A 74 -5.16 -4.49 -18.21
CA ASN A 74 -4.83 -5.89 -18.43
C ASN A 74 -3.40 -6.14 -18.96
N MET A 75 -2.44 -5.25 -18.64
CA MET A 75 -1.03 -5.47 -18.97
C MET A 75 -0.52 -6.77 -18.39
N THR A 76 0.30 -7.48 -19.15
CA THR A 76 0.86 -8.82 -18.83
C THR A 76 2.38 -8.79 -18.72
N GLY A 77 2.95 -9.92 -18.33
CA GLY A 77 4.41 -10.08 -18.23
C GLY A 77 5.01 -9.34 -17.04
N GLN A 78 6.31 -9.13 -17.08
CA GLN A 78 7.03 -8.46 -16.01
C GLN A 78 7.11 -6.94 -16.22
N ILE A 79 7.31 -6.20 -15.15
CA ILE A 79 7.62 -4.75 -15.22
C ILE A 79 9.00 -4.61 -15.89
N PRO A 80 9.09 -3.96 -17.07
CA PRO A 80 10.31 -4.01 -17.88
C PRO A 80 11.43 -3.14 -17.27
N GLN A 81 12.67 -3.64 -17.37
CA GLN A 81 13.87 -2.91 -16.93
C GLN A 81 13.99 -1.52 -17.57
N ALA A 82 13.41 -1.32 -18.76
CA ALA A 82 13.42 -0.05 -19.47
C ALA A 82 12.88 1.12 -18.62
N ILE A 83 11.94 0.87 -17.70
CA ILE A 83 11.42 1.89 -16.77
C ILE A 83 12.54 2.51 -15.92
N SER A 84 13.65 1.80 -15.65
CA SER A 84 14.78 2.34 -14.90
C SER A 84 15.45 3.55 -15.56
N LYS A 85 15.23 3.78 -16.86
CA LYS A 85 15.73 4.94 -17.61
C LYS A 85 14.95 6.23 -17.34
N LEU A 86 13.77 6.13 -16.72
CA LEU A 86 12.86 7.27 -16.47
C LEU A 86 13.27 8.06 -15.22
N SER A 87 14.41 8.73 -15.25
CA SER A 87 14.98 9.43 -14.10
C SER A 87 14.13 10.58 -13.55
N GLN A 88 13.16 11.07 -14.34
CA GLN A 88 12.23 12.12 -13.94
C GLN A 88 10.95 11.57 -13.31
N LEU A 89 10.74 10.24 -13.32
CA LEU A 89 9.49 9.61 -12.88
C LEU A 89 9.20 9.92 -11.42
N ASN A 90 8.03 10.51 -11.18
CA ASN A 90 7.50 10.91 -9.89
C ASN A 90 6.34 10.01 -9.45
N PHE A 91 5.50 9.62 -10.42
CA PHE A 91 4.31 8.83 -10.18
C PHE A 91 4.29 7.59 -11.08
N LEU A 92 4.15 6.41 -10.47
CA LEU A 92 4.01 5.13 -11.17
C LEU A 92 2.76 4.41 -10.71
N ASP A 93 1.77 4.24 -11.61
CA ASP A 93 0.55 3.48 -11.33
C ASP A 93 0.33 2.36 -12.37
N LEU A 94 0.57 1.12 -11.94
CA LEU A 94 0.37 -0.09 -12.71
C LEU A 94 -0.68 -1.01 -12.06
N ARG A 95 -1.58 -0.46 -11.26
CA ARG A 95 -2.60 -1.23 -10.54
C ARG A 95 -3.65 -1.82 -11.48
N TRP A 96 -4.28 -2.91 -11.01
CA TRP A 96 -5.36 -3.58 -11.73
C TRP A 96 -4.90 -4.10 -13.11
N ASN A 97 -3.84 -4.90 -13.09
CA ASN A 97 -3.27 -5.54 -14.27
C ASN A 97 -3.04 -7.03 -14.02
N ARG A 98 -2.32 -7.68 -14.92
CA ARG A 98 -1.91 -9.09 -14.83
C ARG A 98 -0.40 -9.24 -14.81
N LEU A 99 0.29 -8.24 -14.25
CA LEU A 99 1.75 -8.24 -14.17
C LEU A 99 2.23 -9.36 -13.27
N THR A 100 3.34 -9.99 -13.67
CA THR A 100 3.94 -11.15 -13.00
C THR A 100 5.39 -10.89 -12.64
N GLY A 101 6.02 -11.85 -11.96
CA GLY A 101 7.42 -11.73 -11.53
C GLY A 101 7.59 -10.84 -10.29
N PRO A 102 8.82 -10.52 -9.90
CA PRO A 102 9.10 -9.75 -8.70
C PRO A 102 8.81 -8.25 -8.87
N VAL A 103 8.57 -7.57 -7.75
CA VAL A 103 8.68 -6.10 -7.71
C VAL A 103 10.13 -5.72 -8.02
N PRO A 104 10.41 -4.90 -9.06
CA PRO A 104 11.77 -4.69 -9.49
C PRO A 104 12.59 -3.83 -8.52
N SER A 105 13.79 -4.29 -8.17
CA SER A 105 14.70 -3.56 -7.28
C SER A 105 15.21 -2.25 -7.89
N PHE A 106 15.24 -2.11 -9.22
CA PHE A 106 15.64 -0.89 -9.90
C PHE A 106 14.72 0.31 -9.61
N LEU A 107 13.47 0.07 -9.20
CA LEU A 107 12.57 1.17 -8.80
C LEU A 107 13.19 2.04 -7.70
N GLY A 108 14.01 1.46 -6.81
CA GLY A 108 14.75 2.19 -5.77
C GLY A 108 15.82 3.16 -6.31
N GLN A 109 16.10 3.17 -7.62
CA GLN A 109 17.01 4.10 -8.28
C GLN A 109 16.30 5.37 -8.77
N LEU A 110 14.97 5.35 -8.92
CA LEU A 110 14.17 6.45 -9.45
C LEU A 110 13.87 7.50 -8.36
N LYS A 111 14.86 8.32 -8.03
CA LYS A 111 14.91 9.19 -6.82
C LYS A 111 13.80 10.24 -6.71
N LYS A 112 13.06 10.47 -7.78
CA LYS A 112 11.93 11.39 -7.79
C LYS A 112 10.59 10.74 -7.42
N LEU A 113 10.50 9.40 -7.39
CA LEU A 113 9.27 8.70 -7.08
C LEU A 113 8.71 9.10 -5.70
N THR A 114 7.47 9.55 -5.73
CA THR A 114 6.65 9.84 -4.54
C THR A 114 5.56 8.80 -4.34
N TYR A 115 5.16 8.11 -5.41
CA TYR A 115 4.09 7.13 -5.40
C TYR A 115 4.41 5.92 -6.28
N ILE A 116 4.16 4.72 -5.73
CA ILE A 116 4.25 3.45 -6.44
C ILE A 116 2.96 2.65 -6.19
N GLY A 117 2.14 2.51 -7.23
CA GLY A 117 0.92 1.70 -7.23
C GLY A 117 1.07 0.45 -8.08
N LEU A 118 1.15 -0.71 -7.44
CA LEU A 118 1.26 -2.03 -8.08
C LEU A 118 0.19 -3.00 -7.57
N SER A 119 -0.81 -2.52 -6.84
CA SER A 119 -1.90 -3.35 -6.28
C SER A 119 -2.70 -4.07 -7.36
N PHE A 120 -3.34 -5.18 -6.98
CA PHE A 120 -4.17 -5.97 -7.90
C PHE A 120 -3.40 -6.44 -9.13
N ASN A 121 -2.34 -7.21 -8.88
CA ASN A 121 -1.51 -7.86 -9.89
C ASN A 121 -1.16 -9.30 -9.47
N ASN A 122 -0.30 -9.97 -10.20
CA ASN A 122 0.20 -11.32 -9.91
C ASN A 122 1.68 -11.30 -9.52
N LEU A 123 2.15 -10.23 -8.86
CA LEU A 123 3.54 -10.06 -8.48
C LEU A 123 3.92 -11.04 -7.36
N THR A 124 5.14 -11.56 -7.43
CA THR A 124 5.66 -12.60 -6.54
C THR A 124 6.98 -12.21 -5.88
N GLY A 125 7.50 -13.06 -5.00
CA GLY A 125 8.77 -12.82 -4.33
C GLY A 125 8.69 -11.81 -3.20
N SER A 126 9.82 -11.32 -2.72
CA SER A 126 9.91 -10.38 -1.61
C SER A 126 9.81 -8.92 -2.06
N ILE A 127 9.39 -8.07 -1.14
CA ILE A 127 9.44 -6.60 -1.35
C ILE A 127 10.91 -6.17 -1.33
N PRO A 128 11.40 -5.45 -2.37
CA PRO A 128 12.80 -5.06 -2.45
C PRO A 128 13.18 -4.04 -1.38
N SER A 129 14.24 -4.31 -0.63
CA SER A 129 14.80 -3.36 0.35
C SER A 129 15.27 -2.03 -0.28
N SER A 130 15.64 -2.06 -1.56
CA SER A 130 16.06 -0.88 -2.32
C SER A 130 15.00 0.22 -2.43
N LEU A 131 13.71 -0.09 -2.23
CA LEU A 131 12.66 0.93 -2.20
C LEU A 131 12.86 1.94 -1.07
N SER A 132 13.54 1.56 0.01
CA SER A 132 13.92 2.50 1.09
C SER A 132 14.88 3.61 0.65
N ASN A 133 15.54 3.44 -0.50
CA ASN A 133 16.42 4.44 -1.08
C ASN A 133 15.68 5.60 -1.74
N LEU A 134 14.34 5.58 -1.76
CA LEU A 134 13.51 6.61 -2.37
C LEU A 134 13.24 7.75 -1.37
N PRO A 135 13.90 8.91 -1.52
CA PRO A 135 13.85 9.96 -0.50
C PRO A 135 12.49 10.64 -0.40
N LYS A 136 11.64 10.52 -1.41
CA LYS A 136 10.35 11.20 -1.51
C LYS A 136 9.15 10.26 -1.48
N LEU A 137 9.36 8.95 -1.34
CA LEU A 137 8.25 7.99 -1.38
C LEU A 137 7.31 8.21 -0.19
N GLY A 138 6.06 8.60 -0.48
CA GLY A 138 4.98 8.78 0.47
C GLY A 138 3.90 7.70 0.38
N GLY A 139 3.75 7.04 -0.79
CA GLY A 139 2.76 6.00 -1.00
C GLY A 139 3.34 4.75 -1.67
N LEU A 140 3.15 3.59 -1.03
CA LEU A 140 3.52 2.28 -1.58
C LEU A 140 2.32 1.32 -1.48
N LEU A 141 1.73 1.02 -2.63
CA LEU A 141 0.55 0.19 -2.76
C LEU A 141 0.91 -1.10 -3.48
N LEU A 142 0.96 -2.21 -2.75
CA LEU A 142 1.31 -3.54 -3.21
C LEU A 142 0.25 -4.59 -2.83
N ASP A 143 -0.89 -4.15 -2.31
CA ASP A 143 -1.96 -5.04 -1.88
C ASP A 143 -2.50 -5.92 -3.03
N ARG A 144 -3.09 -7.06 -2.67
CA ARG A 144 -3.64 -8.02 -3.64
C ARG A 144 -2.62 -8.44 -4.70
N ASN A 145 -1.54 -9.06 -4.21
CA ASN A 145 -0.48 -9.70 -4.98
C ASN A 145 -0.15 -11.07 -4.34
N GLN A 146 0.96 -11.67 -4.71
CA GLN A 146 1.46 -12.94 -4.16
C GLN A 146 2.82 -12.75 -3.47
N LEU A 147 3.04 -11.59 -2.86
CA LEU A 147 4.31 -11.23 -2.23
C LEU A 147 4.54 -12.05 -0.95
N THR A 148 5.78 -12.42 -0.71
CA THR A 148 6.21 -13.31 0.39
C THR A 148 7.33 -12.69 1.22
N GLY A 149 7.67 -13.33 2.33
CA GLY A 149 8.77 -12.93 3.19
C GLY A 149 8.40 -11.79 4.14
N SER A 150 9.40 -11.12 4.67
CA SER A 150 9.27 -10.02 5.63
C SER A 150 9.10 -8.67 4.92
N ILE A 151 8.42 -7.72 5.54
CA ILE A 151 8.51 -6.31 5.15
C ILE A 151 9.96 -5.87 5.35
N PRO A 152 10.60 -5.15 4.40
CA PRO A 152 12.00 -4.79 4.52
C PRO A 152 12.30 -3.97 5.78
N GLU A 153 13.26 -4.42 6.58
CA GLU A 153 13.70 -3.70 7.79
C GLU A 153 14.18 -2.28 7.48
N THR A 154 14.71 -2.09 6.27
CA THR A 154 15.18 -0.78 5.77
C THR A 154 14.08 0.25 5.62
N PHE A 155 12.79 -0.16 5.62
CA PHE A 155 11.67 0.80 5.65
C PHE A 155 11.64 1.62 6.94
N ALA A 156 12.39 1.21 7.96
CA ALA A 156 12.66 2.04 9.13
C ALA A 156 13.37 3.37 8.81
N TYR A 157 13.93 3.53 7.62
CA TYR A 157 14.51 4.80 7.16
C TYR A 157 13.46 5.80 6.62
N PHE A 158 12.20 5.40 6.49
CA PHE A 158 11.10 6.33 6.20
C PHE A 158 10.68 7.08 7.48
N VAL A 159 11.61 7.84 8.04
CA VAL A 159 11.37 8.71 9.20
C VAL A 159 10.90 10.09 8.74
N ASP A 160 10.15 10.78 9.60
CA ASP A 160 9.69 12.16 9.39
C ASP A 160 8.83 12.38 8.12
N LYS A 161 8.11 11.36 7.68
CA LYS A 161 7.24 11.41 6.50
C LYS A 161 5.88 10.81 6.80
N ASP A 162 4.88 11.39 6.19
CA ASP A 162 3.57 10.74 6.06
C ASP A 162 3.72 9.58 5.08
N PHE A 163 3.72 8.35 5.60
CA PHE A 163 3.90 7.16 4.79
C PHE A 163 2.64 6.28 4.79
N TYR A 164 2.16 6.03 3.59
CA TYR A 164 0.99 5.20 3.31
C TYR A 164 1.44 3.85 2.78
N LEU A 165 1.21 2.79 3.55
CA LEU A 165 1.65 1.44 3.23
C LEU A 165 0.46 0.49 3.09
N TYR A 166 0.20 0.02 1.88
CA TYR A 166 -0.86 -0.95 1.57
C TYR A 166 -0.25 -2.26 1.09
N LEU A 167 -0.30 -3.28 1.92
CA LEU A 167 0.28 -4.61 1.67
C LEU A 167 -0.74 -5.73 1.87
N SER A 168 -2.02 -5.41 2.03
CA SER A 168 -3.05 -6.41 2.34
C SER A 168 -3.19 -7.48 1.26
N HIS A 169 -3.75 -8.64 1.61
CA HIS A 169 -3.96 -9.74 0.67
C HIS A 169 -2.66 -10.17 -0.05
N ASN A 170 -1.64 -10.49 0.73
CA ASN A 170 -0.37 -11.08 0.28
C ASN A 170 -0.03 -12.32 1.13
N GLN A 171 1.19 -12.77 1.10
CA GLN A 171 1.69 -13.91 1.88
C GLN A 171 2.88 -13.50 2.77
N LEU A 172 2.88 -12.24 3.25
CA LEU A 172 3.93 -11.71 4.11
C LEU A 172 3.90 -12.38 5.49
N THR A 173 5.06 -12.54 6.10
CA THR A 173 5.21 -13.33 7.33
C THR A 173 5.65 -12.53 8.55
N GLU A 174 6.24 -11.34 8.36
CA GLU A 174 6.88 -10.61 9.46
C GLU A 174 6.86 -9.10 9.24
N ILE A 175 6.72 -8.36 10.36
CA ILE A 175 7.00 -6.94 10.47
C ILE A 175 8.22 -6.79 11.40
N PRO A 176 9.40 -6.39 10.89
CA PRO A 176 10.59 -6.22 11.71
C PRO A 176 10.41 -5.16 12.79
N LYS A 177 10.92 -5.42 14.00
CA LYS A 177 10.81 -4.50 15.16
C LYS A 177 11.36 -3.10 14.87
N ARG A 178 12.36 -3.00 14.00
CA ARG A 178 12.95 -1.72 13.60
C ARG A 178 11.95 -0.77 12.94
N LEU A 179 10.87 -1.30 12.34
CA LEU A 179 9.79 -0.47 11.79
C LEU A 179 9.05 0.33 12.87
N GLY A 180 9.25 0.03 14.15
CA GLY A 180 8.84 0.88 15.24
C GLY A 180 9.41 2.31 15.20
N HIS A 181 10.44 2.58 14.41
CA HIS A 181 10.96 3.93 14.18
C HIS A 181 10.22 4.68 13.05
N THR A 182 9.49 3.96 12.19
CA THR A 182 8.73 4.55 11.08
C THR A 182 7.47 5.23 11.62
N ASN A 183 7.14 6.36 11.01
CA ASN A 183 5.93 7.08 11.31
C ASN A 183 4.90 6.88 10.19
N PHE A 184 4.13 5.81 10.32
CA PHE A 184 3.06 5.53 9.36
C PHE A 184 1.88 6.47 9.60
N THR A 185 1.29 7.01 8.54
CA THR A 185 -0.04 7.65 8.60
C THR A 185 -1.13 6.62 8.36
N TRP A 186 -0.86 5.68 7.46
CA TRP A 186 -1.75 4.57 7.13
C TRP A 186 -0.95 3.30 6.95
N ILE A 187 -1.36 2.22 7.61
CA ILE A 187 -0.79 0.90 7.42
C ILE A 187 -1.91 -0.14 7.30
N ASP A 188 -1.97 -0.82 6.16
CA ASP A 188 -2.83 -1.98 5.94
C ASP A 188 -1.98 -3.19 5.52
N VAL A 189 -1.85 -4.13 6.41
CA VAL A 189 -1.18 -5.42 6.19
C VAL A 189 -2.14 -6.58 6.42
N SER A 190 -3.43 -6.32 6.35
CA SER A 190 -4.46 -7.32 6.60
C SER A 190 -4.38 -8.49 5.62
N ARG A 191 -4.92 -9.65 6.02
CA ARG A 191 -4.96 -10.85 5.17
C ARG A 191 -3.58 -11.25 4.64
N ASN A 192 -2.66 -11.42 5.58
CA ASN A 192 -1.31 -11.95 5.37
C ASN A 192 -1.08 -13.16 6.31
N ARG A 193 0.17 -13.55 6.50
CA ARG A 193 0.60 -14.61 7.44
C ARG A 193 1.51 -14.05 8.53
N ILE A 194 1.34 -12.77 8.88
CA ILE A 194 2.21 -12.05 9.81
C ILE A 194 1.97 -12.55 11.22
N GLY A 195 3.04 -13.02 11.87
CA GLY A 195 3.03 -13.47 13.26
C GLY A 195 3.79 -12.53 14.19
N GLY A 196 3.79 -12.91 15.48
CA GLY A 196 4.55 -12.22 16.51
C GLY A 196 3.91 -10.95 17.06
N ASP A 197 4.73 -10.12 17.65
CA ASP A 197 4.35 -8.89 18.36
C ASP A 197 4.54 -7.67 17.47
N ILE A 198 3.52 -6.82 17.41
CA ILE A 198 3.54 -5.53 16.67
C ILE A 198 3.33 -4.32 17.57
N SER A 199 3.34 -4.49 18.89
CA SER A 199 3.13 -3.41 19.87
C SER A 199 4.07 -2.22 19.67
N PHE A 200 5.28 -2.48 19.17
CA PHE A 200 6.30 -1.47 18.87
C PHE A 200 5.90 -0.48 17.77
N LEU A 201 4.88 -0.78 16.97
CA LEU A 201 4.37 0.15 15.95
C LEU A 201 3.51 1.26 16.56
N PHE A 202 3.01 1.06 17.77
CA PHE A 202 2.16 2.02 18.47
C PHE A 202 2.97 2.82 19.48
N GLY A 203 2.37 3.87 20.02
CA GLY A 203 2.98 4.76 21.01
C GLY A 203 2.38 6.16 20.95
N LYS A 204 2.44 6.92 22.05
CA LYS A 204 1.84 8.27 22.17
C LYS A 204 2.32 9.26 21.12
N ASN A 205 3.57 9.10 20.66
CA ASN A 205 4.23 10.03 19.74
C ASN A 205 4.15 9.58 18.29
N LYS A 206 3.34 8.57 17.97
CA LYS A 206 3.10 8.10 16.60
C LYS A 206 1.97 8.87 15.95
N SER A 207 1.96 8.93 14.62
CA SER A 207 0.93 9.62 13.83
C SER A 207 -0.01 8.69 13.06
N ILE A 208 -0.01 7.38 13.39
CA ILE A 208 -0.91 6.42 12.74
C ILE A 208 -2.35 6.86 12.92
N GLY A 209 -3.03 7.10 11.80
CA GLY A 209 -4.46 7.38 11.76
C GLY A 209 -5.30 6.13 11.50
N THR A 210 -4.83 5.28 10.58
CA THR A 210 -5.49 4.02 10.24
C THR A 210 -4.51 2.86 10.29
N ALA A 211 -4.90 1.80 10.99
CA ALA A 211 -4.13 0.59 11.22
C ALA A 211 -5.00 -0.66 11.03
N ASP A 212 -4.80 -1.38 9.91
CA ASP A 212 -5.46 -2.66 9.66
C ASP A 212 -4.42 -3.81 9.66
N PHE A 213 -4.50 -4.63 10.70
CA PHE A 213 -3.69 -5.83 10.89
C PHE A 213 -4.55 -7.09 10.91
N SER A 214 -5.79 -6.98 10.48
CA SER A 214 -6.77 -8.07 10.56
C SER A 214 -6.36 -9.29 9.74
N ARG A 215 -6.86 -10.48 10.17
CA ARG A 215 -6.64 -11.75 9.46
C ARG A 215 -5.17 -12.06 9.23
N ASN A 216 -4.46 -12.13 10.36
CA ASN A 216 -3.05 -12.49 10.44
C ASN A 216 -2.83 -13.57 11.56
N MET A 217 -1.60 -13.78 11.96
CA MET A 217 -1.24 -14.72 13.03
C MET A 217 -0.56 -14.00 14.21
N LEU A 218 -0.93 -12.72 14.46
CA LEU A 218 -0.33 -11.89 15.50
C LEU A 218 -0.62 -12.47 16.89
N GLU A 219 0.41 -12.55 17.72
CA GLU A 219 0.34 -13.12 19.07
C GLU A 219 1.16 -12.27 20.03
N PHE A 220 0.48 -11.42 20.81
CA PHE A 220 1.08 -10.54 21.82
C PHE A 220 0.02 -10.13 22.84
N ASP A 221 0.46 -9.59 23.98
CA ASP A 221 -0.41 -9.02 25.01
C ASP A 221 -0.65 -7.51 24.74
N ILE A 222 -1.91 -7.15 24.48
CA ILE A 222 -2.29 -5.78 24.17
C ILE A 222 -2.44 -4.88 25.41
N SER A 223 -2.44 -5.44 26.62
CA SER A 223 -2.82 -4.75 27.84
C SER A 223 -2.08 -3.45 28.11
N ASN A 224 -0.80 -3.39 27.71
CA ASN A 224 0.07 -2.25 27.96
C ASN A 224 0.40 -1.45 26.68
N VAL A 225 -0.32 -1.69 25.59
CA VAL A 225 -0.09 -0.97 24.35
C VAL A 225 -0.64 0.46 24.48
N GLU A 226 0.21 1.43 24.21
CA GLU A 226 -0.17 2.84 24.14
C GLU A 226 -0.50 3.22 22.71
N PHE A 227 -1.71 3.65 22.47
CA PHE A 227 -2.13 4.09 21.12
C PHE A 227 -1.99 5.60 20.96
N PRO A 228 -1.61 6.09 19.76
CA PRO A 228 -1.50 7.53 19.51
C PRO A 228 -2.89 8.20 19.43
N LYS A 229 -2.95 9.47 19.78
CA LYS A 229 -4.20 10.25 19.70
C LYS A 229 -4.73 10.42 18.27
N SER A 230 -3.86 10.30 17.27
CA SER A 230 -4.21 10.36 15.85
C SER A 230 -4.98 9.14 15.36
N LEU A 231 -4.96 8.02 16.11
CA LEU A 231 -5.58 6.77 15.68
C LEU A 231 -7.10 6.90 15.63
N THR A 232 -7.67 6.76 14.44
CA THR A 232 -9.12 6.81 14.22
C THR A 232 -9.69 5.46 13.80
N ASN A 233 -8.90 4.62 13.16
CA ASN A 233 -9.35 3.31 12.68
C ASN A 233 -8.36 2.23 13.10
N LEU A 234 -8.85 1.22 13.83
CA LEU A 234 -8.06 0.09 14.29
C LEU A 234 -8.80 -1.21 14.01
N ASP A 235 -8.22 -2.05 13.16
CA ASP A 235 -8.69 -3.40 12.93
C ASP A 235 -7.62 -4.44 13.27
N LEU A 236 -7.91 -5.25 14.29
CA LEU A 236 -7.06 -6.33 14.79
C LEU A 236 -7.78 -7.68 14.71
N ASN A 237 -8.93 -7.77 14.04
CA ASN A 237 -9.75 -8.98 14.05
C ASN A 237 -9.02 -10.20 13.47
N HIS A 238 -9.48 -11.40 13.87
CA HIS A 238 -8.92 -12.67 13.38
C HIS A 238 -7.40 -12.77 13.57
N ASN A 239 -6.96 -12.67 14.83
CA ASN A 239 -5.58 -12.88 15.27
C ASN A 239 -5.55 -13.77 16.53
N ARG A 240 -4.42 -13.80 17.24
CA ARG A 240 -4.24 -14.57 18.49
C ARG A 240 -3.88 -13.63 19.66
N ILE A 241 -4.33 -12.37 19.59
CA ILE A 241 -3.98 -11.31 20.54
C ILE A 241 -4.60 -11.62 21.90
N THR A 242 -3.83 -11.47 22.97
CA THR A 242 -4.19 -11.76 24.36
C THR A 242 -4.25 -10.48 25.20
N GLY A 243 -4.61 -10.62 26.47
CA GLY A 243 -4.62 -9.54 27.43
C GLY A 243 -5.96 -8.80 27.53
N ARG A 244 -5.93 -7.63 28.15
CA ARG A 244 -7.09 -6.77 28.35
C ARG A 244 -7.05 -5.58 27.38
N LEU A 245 -8.20 -5.09 26.97
CA LEU A 245 -8.23 -3.85 26.21
C LEU A 245 -7.68 -2.70 27.06
N PRO A 246 -6.68 -1.93 26.57
CA PRO A 246 -6.07 -0.85 27.35
C PRO A 246 -7.06 0.27 27.63
N GLU A 247 -7.04 0.83 28.84
CA GLU A 247 -7.81 2.02 29.23
C GLU A 247 -7.54 3.22 28.31
N GLY A 248 -6.35 3.28 27.72
CA GLY A 248 -5.97 4.32 26.76
C GLY A 248 -6.92 4.46 25.56
N LEU A 249 -7.59 3.38 25.17
CA LEU A 249 -8.57 3.40 24.07
C LEU A 249 -9.79 4.30 24.37
N THR A 250 -10.13 4.52 25.64
CA THR A 250 -11.23 5.42 26.04
C THR A 250 -10.91 6.91 25.77
N LYS A 251 -9.62 7.23 25.57
CA LYS A 251 -9.11 8.60 25.40
C LYS A 251 -8.85 8.96 23.92
N ILE A 252 -9.23 8.06 22.99
CA ILE A 252 -9.00 8.21 21.56
C ILE A 252 -10.35 8.35 20.85
N GLU A 253 -10.41 9.22 19.86
CA GLU A 253 -11.60 9.44 19.02
C GLU A 253 -11.70 8.40 17.89
N LEU A 254 -11.90 7.14 18.27
CA LEU A 254 -12.03 6.05 17.32
C LEU A 254 -13.31 6.21 16.49
N VAL A 255 -13.17 6.17 15.17
CA VAL A 255 -14.27 6.09 14.20
C VAL A 255 -14.63 4.62 13.95
N SER A 256 -13.63 3.75 13.89
CA SER A 256 -13.80 2.31 13.68
C SER A 256 -12.88 1.51 14.59
N LEU A 257 -13.42 0.46 15.18
CA LEU A 257 -12.68 -0.53 15.96
C LEU A 257 -13.19 -1.92 15.62
N ASN A 258 -12.28 -2.88 15.49
CA ASN A 258 -12.63 -4.29 15.42
C ASN A 258 -11.53 -5.14 16.08
N VAL A 259 -11.86 -5.77 17.20
CA VAL A 259 -10.97 -6.68 17.95
C VAL A 259 -11.54 -8.08 18.08
N SER A 260 -12.58 -8.38 17.28
CA SER A 260 -13.24 -9.69 17.30
C SER A 260 -12.31 -10.84 16.88
N TYR A 261 -12.68 -12.06 17.18
CA TYR A 261 -11.91 -13.26 16.81
C TYR A 261 -10.46 -13.18 17.26
N ASN A 262 -10.26 -12.97 18.59
CA ASN A 262 -8.98 -12.96 19.25
C ASN A 262 -9.02 -13.79 20.55
N ARG A 263 -8.05 -13.64 21.44
CA ARG A 263 -7.97 -14.31 22.73
C ARG A 263 -8.02 -13.32 23.89
N LEU A 264 -8.67 -12.17 23.69
CA LEU A 264 -8.80 -11.11 24.68
C LEU A 264 -9.65 -11.55 25.88
N CYS A 265 -9.39 -11.00 27.06
CA CYS A 265 -10.09 -11.31 28.29
C CYS A 265 -10.22 -10.08 29.18
N GLY A 266 -11.22 -10.08 30.05
CA GLY A 266 -11.49 -9.02 31.00
C GLY A 266 -12.59 -8.07 30.54
N GLN A 267 -12.84 -7.06 31.35
CA GLN A 267 -13.89 -6.09 31.11
C GLN A 267 -13.47 -5.09 30.02
N ILE A 268 -14.38 -4.78 29.10
CA ILE A 268 -14.22 -3.68 28.15
C ILE A 268 -14.17 -2.38 28.94
N PRO A 269 -13.13 -1.53 28.77
CA PRO A 269 -13.02 -0.26 29.49
C PRO A 269 -14.24 0.63 29.25
N THR A 270 -14.72 1.26 30.31
CA THR A 270 -15.88 2.14 30.23
C THR A 270 -15.46 3.56 29.89
N GLY A 271 -15.98 4.10 28.79
CA GLY A 271 -15.72 5.48 28.38
C GLY A 271 -15.36 5.63 26.91
N GLY A 272 -15.16 6.86 26.48
CA GLY A 272 -14.90 7.19 25.08
C GLY A 272 -16.02 6.74 24.14
N ARG A 273 -15.64 6.04 23.07
CA ARG A 273 -16.58 5.51 22.09
C ARG A 273 -16.77 4.00 22.19
N LEU A 274 -16.11 3.31 23.12
CA LEU A 274 -16.07 1.84 23.16
C LEU A 274 -17.45 1.21 23.31
N GLN A 275 -18.35 1.80 24.09
CA GLN A 275 -19.72 1.30 24.24
C GLN A 275 -20.66 1.68 23.08
N LYS A 276 -20.21 2.51 22.12
CA LYS A 276 -20.99 2.91 20.95
C LYS A 276 -20.79 1.98 19.75
N PHE A 277 -19.76 1.16 19.78
CA PHE A 277 -19.53 0.15 18.74
C PHE A 277 -20.49 -1.05 18.95
N ASP A 278 -20.85 -1.68 17.85
CA ASP A 278 -21.67 -2.89 17.88
C ASP A 278 -20.95 -4.04 18.61
N TYR A 279 -21.72 -4.96 19.21
CA TYR A 279 -21.16 -6.11 19.91
C TYR A 279 -20.25 -6.98 19.02
N THR A 280 -20.48 -7.00 17.71
CA THR A 280 -19.67 -7.75 16.73
C THR A 280 -18.22 -7.29 16.70
N THR A 281 -17.95 -6.05 17.12
CA THR A 281 -16.59 -5.50 17.29
C THR A 281 -15.74 -6.32 18.29
N TYR A 282 -16.39 -6.93 19.27
CA TYR A 282 -15.76 -7.54 20.45
C TYR A 282 -15.98 -9.05 20.55
N PHE A 283 -16.92 -9.62 19.81
CA PHE A 283 -17.32 -11.01 19.96
C PHE A 283 -16.22 -12.02 19.57
N HIS A 284 -16.42 -13.30 19.89
CA HIS A 284 -15.44 -14.35 19.63
C HIS A 284 -14.05 -14.07 20.23
N ASN A 285 -14.04 -13.60 21.46
CA ASN A 285 -12.85 -13.53 22.31
C ASN A 285 -12.91 -14.58 23.43
N ARG A 286 -11.81 -14.80 24.16
CA ARG A 286 -11.73 -15.85 25.18
C ARG A 286 -12.66 -15.60 26.36
N CYS A 287 -12.65 -14.39 26.92
CA CYS A 287 -13.41 -13.99 28.12
C CYS A 287 -13.60 -12.48 28.19
N LEU A 288 -13.74 -11.80 27.04
CA LEU A 288 -14.06 -10.38 27.01
C LEU A 288 -15.52 -10.18 27.45
N CYS A 289 -15.80 -9.21 28.29
CA CYS A 289 -17.12 -8.99 28.90
C CYS A 289 -17.37 -7.50 29.17
N GLY A 290 -18.57 -7.13 29.59
CA GLY A 290 -19.00 -5.74 29.80
C GLY A 290 -19.52 -5.08 28.52
N ALA A 291 -20.36 -4.06 28.67
CA ALA A 291 -21.05 -3.42 27.53
C ALA A 291 -20.11 -3.09 26.34
N PRO A 292 -20.52 -3.41 25.10
CA PRO A 292 -21.81 -3.93 24.65
C PRO A 292 -21.99 -5.46 24.76
N LEU A 293 -20.98 -6.18 25.26
CA LEU A 293 -21.07 -7.60 25.58
C LEU A 293 -21.81 -7.80 26.93
N PRO A 294 -22.22 -9.07 27.28
CA PRO A 294 -22.77 -9.39 28.57
C PRO A 294 -21.86 -8.99 29.75
N THR A 295 -22.45 -8.76 30.90
CA THR A 295 -21.73 -8.44 32.15
C THR A 295 -20.70 -9.52 32.51
N CYS A 296 -19.59 -9.10 33.08
CA CYS A 296 -18.58 -10.01 33.60
C CYS A 296 -19.15 -10.84 34.76
N LYS A 297 -18.89 -12.14 34.71
CA LYS A 297 -19.23 -13.09 35.77
C LYS A 297 -18.19 -13.06 36.87
#